data_4773fa6ff88784f5a4a1fdf6b0c4f168
#
_entry.id   4773fa6ff88784f5a4a1fdf6b0c4f168
#
_cell.length_a   1.000
_cell.length_b   1.000
_cell.length_c   1.000
_cell.angle_alpha   90.00
_cell.angle_beta   90.00
_cell.angle_gamma   90.00
#
_symmetry.space_group_name_H-M   'P 1'
#
loop_
_entity.id
_entity.type
_entity.pdbx_description
1 polymer ?
#
loop_
_entity_poly.entity_id
_entity_poly.type
_entity_poly.pdbx_seq_one_letter_code
_entity_poly.pdbx_strand_id
1 'polypeptide(L)'
;MTQMTRRTPTRTLRTLQREVDDLFDQFFGRTDGGDRDTSPAWSPSTDLVETDEDVRLHLDVPGMSADDISINLQNRTLTVSGERTSERTGEDENIVRVERAVGTFHRTFTLPDALDADSTEATYDNGVLTIRVPKTEESTRSQIEIQ
;
A
#
# COMPACT_ATOMS: atom_id res chain seq x y z
N MET A 1 15.23 4.15 35.47
CA MET A 1 14.00 4.11 34.91
C MET A 1 13.73 3.23 33.78
N THR A 2 12.71 2.52 33.97
CA THR A 2 12.31 1.53 33.02
C THR A 2 11.86 2.11 31.71
N GLN A 3 11.58 3.38 31.69
CA GLN A 3 11.15 3.98 30.46
C GLN A 3 12.23 3.96 29.39
N MET A 4 13.45 3.85 29.81
CA MET A 4 14.52 3.85 28.84
C MET A 4 14.46 2.67 27.92
N THR A 5 14.22 1.52 28.49
CA THR A 5 14.15 0.33 27.67
C THR A 5 13.00 0.37 26.69
N ARG A 6 11.94 0.98 27.09
CA ARG A 6 10.80 1.04 26.20
C ARG A 6 10.95 2.08 25.13
N ARG A 7 11.82 3.01 25.37
CA ARG A 7 11.96 4.09 24.42
C ARG A 7 12.40 3.65 23.07
N THR A 8 13.27 2.68 23.02
CA THR A 8 13.82 2.29 21.73
C THR A 8 12.77 1.78 20.77
N PRO A 9 11.95 0.80 21.15
CA PRO A 9 10.88 0.40 20.22
C PRO A 9 9.88 1.51 19.99
N THR A 10 9.60 2.26 21.05
CA THR A 10 8.64 3.34 20.92
C THR A 10 9.15 4.40 19.95
N ARG A 11 10.44 4.65 20.02
CA ARG A 11 11.02 5.63 19.13
C ARG A 11 10.89 5.19 17.68
N THR A 12 11.14 3.94 17.41
CA THR A 12 11.01 3.42 16.06
C THR A 12 9.59 3.57 15.56
N LEU A 13 8.63 3.23 16.40
CA LEU A 13 7.25 3.37 16.03
C LEU A 13 6.88 4.82 15.79
N ARG A 14 7.40 5.70 16.60
CA ARG A 14 7.12 7.12 16.42
C ARG A 14 7.69 7.63 15.12
N THR A 15 8.86 7.15 14.77
CA THR A 15 9.47 7.57 13.51
C THR A 15 8.62 7.13 12.35
N LEU A 16 8.14 5.90 12.39
CA LEU A 16 7.27 5.40 11.34
C LEU A 16 5.97 6.18 11.28
N GLN A 17 5.40 6.44 12.45
CA GLN A 17 4.17 7.20 12.49
C GLN A 17 4.35 8.61 11.95
N ARG A 18 5.49 9.18 12.28
CA ARG A 18 5.76 10.52 11.78
C ARG A 18 5.89 10.54 10.27
N GLU A 19 6.53 9.52 9.73
CA GLU A 19 6.63 9.42 8.28
C GLU A 19 5.28 9.25 7.63
N VAL A 20 4.44 8.45 8.25
CA VAL A 20 3.10 8.27 7.73
C VAL A 20 2.31 9.57 7.85
N ASP A 21 2.45 10.24 8.97
CA ASP A 21 1.77 11.51 9.17
C ASP A 21 2.25 12.56 8.16
N ASP A 22 3.53 12.59 7.91
CA ASP A 22 4.07 13.53 6.93
C ASP A 22 3.52 13.24 5.55
N LEU A 23 3.45 11.97 5.19
CA LEU A 23 2.88 11.59 3.92
C LEU A 23 1.41 11.96 3.86
N PHE A 24 0.73 11.70 4.94
CA PHE A 24 -0.69 12.04 5.03
C PHE A 24 -0.89 13.54 4.86
N ASP A 25 -0.07 14.32 5.52
CA ASP A 25 -0.14 15.77 5.39
C ASP A 25 0.16 16.22 3.97
N GLN A 26 1.13 15.58 3.35
CA GLN A 26 1.45 15.92 1.98
C GLN A 26 0.29 15.65 1.05
N PHE A 27 -0.41 14.56 1.29
CA PHE A 27 -1.54 14.24 0.43
C PHE A 27 -2.75 15.07 0.74
N PHE A 28 -3.05 15.27 2.00
CA PHE A 28 -4.30 15.91 2.38
C PHE A 28 -4.14 17.39 2.69
N GLY A 29 -2.97 17.78 3.15
CA GLY A 29 -2.73 19.18 3.42
C GLY A 29 -2.68 20.03 2.18
N ARG A 30 -2.30 19.44 1.08
CA ARG A 30 -2.20 20.20 -0.16
C ARG A 30 -3.53 20.41 -0.84
N THR A 31 -4.51 19.71 -0.39
CA THR A 31 -5.81 19.80 -1.04
C THR A 31 -6.54 21.07 -0.68
N ASP A 32 -5.97 21.82 0.21
CA ASP A 32 -6.59 23.08 0.57
C ASP A 32 -6.77 23.99 -0.62
N GLY A 33 -5.88 23.88 -1.55
CA GLY A 33 -5.93 24.78 -2.67
C GLY A 33 -6.53 24.20 -3.88
N GLY A 34 -7.09 23.00 -3.84
CA GLY A 34 -7.49 22.73 -5.07
C GLY A 34 -8.04 21.42 -5.52
N ASP A 35 -7.28 20.58 -6.02
CA ASP A 35 -7.78 19.40 -6.68
C ASP A 35 -8.21 18.33 -5.72
N ARG A 36 -9.45 18.39 -5.32
CA ARG A 36 -9.96 17.36 -4.44
C ARG A 36 -10.18 16.06 -5.19
N ASP A 37 -10.25 16.16 -6.49
CA ASP A 37 -10.57 14.99 -7.29
C ASP A 37 -9.44 13.98 -7.31
N THR A 38 -8.22 14.42 -7.04
CA THR A 38 -7.09 13.53 -7.08
C THR A 38 -6.71 12.99 -5.71
N SER A 39 -7.35 13.46 -4.66
CA SER A 39 -7.04 13.00 -3.32
C SER A 39 -7.68 11.63 -3.08
N PRO A 40 -6.92 10.68 -2.54
CA PRO A 40 -7.52 9.40 -2.24
C PRO A 40 -8.50 9.53 -1.10
N ALA A 41 -9.63 8.84 -1.23
CA ALA A 41 -10.63 8.84 -0.19
C ALA A 41 -10.25 7.95 0.97
N TRP A 42 -9.41 6.95 0.72
CA TRP A 42 -8.97 6.05 1.77
C TRP A 42 -7.68 5.39 1.32
N SER A 43 -7.01 4.77 2.26
CA SER A 43 -5.73 4.16 1.98
C SER A 43 -5.69 2.76 2.59
N PRO A 44 -5.52 1.73 1.78
CA PRO A 44 -5.47 0.38 2.31
C PRO A 44 -4.18 0.14 3.08
N SER A 45 -4.30 -0.59 4.17
CA SER A 45 -3.14 -1.02 4.93
C SER A 45 -2.31 -1.96 4.08
N THR A 46 -1.00 -1.79 4.12
CA THR A 46 -0.12 -2.51 3.22
C THR A 46 1.13 -2.98 3.95
N ASP A 47 1.47 -4.24 3.71
CA ASP A 47 2.77 -4.77 4.13
C ASP A 47 3.66 -4.89 2.91
N LEU A 48 4.88 -4.46 3.04
CA LEU A 48 5.88 -4.59 1.99
C LEU A 48 7.02 -5.46 2.52
N VAL A 49 7.23 -6.59 1.88
CA VAL A 49 8.18 -7.58 2.33
C VAL A 49 9.18 -7.84 1.22
N GLU A 50 10.44 -7.88 1.58
CA GLU A 50 11.48 -8.20 0.62
C GLU A 50 12.17 -9.48 1.04
N THR A 51 12.26 -10.43 0.12
CA THR A 51 13.02 -11.66 0.35
C THR A 51 14.23 -11.66 -0.57
N ASP A 52 15.00 -12.73 -0.49
CA ASP A 52 16.15 -12.85 -1.40
C ASP A 52 15.72 -12.99 -2.84
N GLU A 53 14.51 -13.41 -3.07
CA GLU A 53 14.06 -13.74 -4.42
C GLU A 53 13.04 -12.77 -4.98
N ASP A 54 12.32 -12.07 -4.12
CA ASP A 54 11.25 -11.23 -4.62
C ASP A 54 10.92 -10.12 -3.63
N VAL A 55 10.02 -9.27 -4.08
CA VAL A 55 9.38 -8.26 -3.24
C VAL A 55 7.90 -8.57 -3.27
N ARG A 56 7.25 -8.53 -2.12
CA ARG A 56 5.83 -8.84 -2.00
C ARG A 56 5.11 -7.73 -1.29
N LEU A 57 3.94 -7.41 -1.81
CA LEU A 57 3.06 -6.45 -1.17
C LEU A 57 1.74 -7.13 -0.85
N HIS A 58 1.24 -6.83 0.34
CA HIS A 58 -0.06 -7.35 0.78
C HIS A 58 -0.92 -6.16 1.15
N LEU A 59 -2.00 -5.98 0.43
CA LEU A 59 -2.89 -4.86 0.65
C LEU A 59 -4.26 -5.36 1.11
N ASP A 60 -4.79 -4.74 2.14
CA ASP A 60 -6.12 -5.08 2.64
C ASP A 60 -7.15 -4.29 1.87
N VAL A 61 -7.80 -4.96 0.94
CA VAL A 61 -8.81 -4.31 0.10
C VAL A 61 -10.06 -5.18 0.02
N PRO A 62 -10.69 -5.45 1.15
CA PRO A 62 -11.87 -6.30 1.15
C PRO A 62 -13.05 -5.60 0.52
N GLY A 63 -13.95 -6.40 -0.04
CA GLY A 63 -15.15 -5.86 -0.62
C GLY A 63 -14.99 -5.31 -2.02
N MET A 64 -13.92 -5.67 -2.70
CA MET A 64 -13.68 -5.24 -4.06
C MET A 64 -13.54 -6.45 -4.96
N SER A 65 -13.65 -6.24 -6.24
CA SER A 65 -13.33 -7.28 -7.20
C SER A 65 -12.01 -6.93 -7.87
N ALA A 66 -11.40 -7.92 -8.49
CA ALA A 66 -10.14 -7.69 -9.19
C ALA A 66 -10.28 -6.64 -10.27
N ASP A 67 -11.46 -6.54 -10.86
CA ASP A 67 -11.68 -5.56 -11.91
C ASP A 67 -11.66 -4.13 -11.40
N ASP A 68 -11.83 -3.94 -10.10
CA ASP A 68 -11.85 -2.62 -9.51
C ASP A 68 -10.46 -2.12 -9.14
N ILE A 69 -9.43 -2.92 -9.38
CA ILE A 69 -8.08 -2.62 -8.94
C ILE A 69 -7.16 -2.57 -10.13
N SER A 70 -6.32 -1.55 -10.16
CA SER A 70 -5.31 -1.37 -11.21
C SER A 70 -3.92 -1.39 -10.58
N ILE A 71 -3.02 -2.11 -11.23
CA ILE A 71 -1.64 -2.22 -10.77
C ILE A 71 -0.74 -1.84 -11.93
N ASN A 72 0.20 -0.98 -11.66
CA ASN A 72 1.13 -0.52 -12.67
C ASN A 72 2.52 -0.45 -12.10
N LEU A 73 3.47 -1.08 -12.77
CA LEU A 73 4.86 -1.03 -12.34
C LEU A 73 5.69 -0.43 -13.47
N GLN A 74 6.33 0.67 -13.16
CA GLN A 74 7.12 1.38 -14.14
C GLN A 74 8.33 1.98 -13.46
N ASN A 75 9.52 1.58 -13.90
CA ASN A 75 10.76 2.16 -13.41
C ASN A 75 10.87 2.10 -11.89
N ARG A 76 10.62 0.96 -11.30
CA ARG A 76 10.71 0.77 -9.87
C ARG A 76 9.58 1.42 -9.08
N THR A 77 8.65 2.05 -9.75
CA THR A 77 7.51 2.66 -9.07
C THR A 77 6.28 1.80 -9.29
N LEU A 78 5.78 1.26 -8.22
CA LEU A 78 4.60 0.44 -8.25
C LEU A 78 3.42 1.27 -7.78
N THR A 79 2.41 1.36 -8.60
CA THR A 79 1.21 2.12 -8.28
C THR A 79 0.02 1.18 -8.22
N VAL A 80 -0.70 1.23 -7.13
CA VAL A 80 -1.91 0.43 -6.95
C VAL A 80 -3.04 1.40 -6.69
N SER A 81 -4.09 1.29 -7.46
CA SER A 81 -5.24 2.16 -7.31
C SER A 81 -6.50 1.39 -7.53
N GLY A 82 -7.60 1.94 -7.07
CA GLY A 82 -8.87 1.30 -7.24
C GLY A 82 -9.99 2.10 -6.62
N GLU A 83 -11.18 1.56 -6.72
CA GLU A 83 -12.34 2.21 -6.17
C GLU A 83 -13.21 1.19 -5.46
N ARG A 84 -13.54 1.47 -4.22
CA ARG A 84 -14.46 0.64 -3.45
C ARG A 84 -15.78 1.38 -3.29
N THR A 85 -16.84 0.75 -3.71
CA THR A 85 -18.14 1.38 -3.65
C THR A 85 -18.97 0.76 -2.53
N SER A 86 -19.93 1.53 -2.07
CA SER A 86 -20.85 1.04 -1.08
C SER A 86 -22.01 0.39 -1.81
N GLU A 87 -22.36 -0.80 -1.35
CA GLU A 87 -23.47 -1.51 -1.96
C GLU A 87 -24.80 -1.14 -1.37
N ARG A 88 -24.82 -0.13 -0.55
CA ARG A 88 -26.06 0.26 0.09
C ARG A 88 -26.88 1.10 -0.83
N THR A 89 -27.94 0.53 -1.29
CA THR A 89 -28.80 1.22 -2.24
C THR A 89 -30.23 1.24 -1.80
N GLY A 90 -30.54 0.74 -0.61
CA GLY A 90 -31.92 0.59 -0.20
C GLY A 90 -32.55 1.91 0.16
N GLU A 91 -33.62 2.24 -0.56
CA GLU A 91 -34.39 3.40 -0.21
C GLU A 91 -35.08 3.23 1.13
N ASP A 92 -35.28 1.97 1.50
CA ASP A 92 -35.90 1.67 2.77
C ASP A 92 -34.95 1.62 3.91
N GLU A 93 -33.67 1.84 3.63
CA GLU A 93 -32.65 1.72 4.66
C GLU A 93 -32.31 3.06 5.26
N ASN A 94 -32.15 3.05 6.55
CA ASN A 94 -31.80 4.23 7.31
C ASN A 94 -30.37 4.06 7.79
N ILE A 95 -29.47 4.83 7.25
CA ILE A 95 -28.06 4.69 7.62
C ILE A 95 -27.87 5.28 8.99
N VAL A 96 -27.52 4.44 9.96
CA VAL A 96 -27.33 4.88 11.33
C VAL A 96 -25.90 5.29 11.59
N ARG A 97 -24.96 4.56 10.98
CA ARG A 97 -23.55 4.85 11.20
C ARG A 97 -22.77 4.34 10.01
N VAL A 98 -21.81 5.13 9.56
CA VAL A 98 -20.93 4.75 8.47
C VAL A 98 -19.50 4.91 8.97
N GLU A 99 -18.75 3.80 9.06
CA GLU A 99 -17.36 3.84 9.47
C GLU A 99 -16.46 3.19 8.45
N ARG A 100 -17.02 2.45 7.50
CA ARG A 100 -16.20 1.82 6.46
C ARG A 100 -15.87 2.84 5.40
N ALA A 101 -14.59 2.88 5.06
CA ALA A 101 -14.13 3.81 4.04
C ALA A 101 -14.48 3.28 2.66
N VAL A 102 -15.00 4.15 1.83
CA VAL A 102 -15.29 3.82 0.43
C VAL A 102 -14.71 4.93 -0.44
N GLY A 103 -14.68 4.68 -1.73
CA GLY A 103 -14.17 5.63 -2.67
C GLY A 103 -12.87 5.16 -3.28
N THR A 104 -12.12 6.07 -3.85
CA THR A 104 -10.89 5.73 -4.53
C THR A 104 -9.73 5.62 -3.56
N PHE A 105 -8.78 4.77 -3.90
CA PHE A 105 -7.51 4.73 -3.20
C PHE A 105 -6.39 4.75 -4.24
N HIS A 106 -5.23 5.18 -3.78
CA HIS A 106 -4.07 5.30 -4.66
C HIS A 106 -2.83 5.18 -3.79
N ARG A 107 -2.05 4.12 -4.00
CA ARG A 107 -0.81 3.91 -3.26
C ARG A 107 0.34 3.76 -4.23
N THR A 108 1.45 4.37 -3.90
CA THR A 108 2.65 4.31 -4.73
C THR A 108 3.82 3.84 -3.87
N PHE A 109 4.57 2.90 -4.41
CA PHE A 109 5.71 2.33 -3.69
C PHE A 109 6.93 2.38 -4.59
N THR A 110 8.06 2.79 -4.02
CA THR A 110 9.33 2.73 -4.72
C THR A 110 10.02 1.43 -4.33
N LEU A 111 10.30 0.60 -5.32
CA LEU A 111 10.85 -0.72 -5.09
C LEU A 111 12.36 -0.72 -5.34
N PRO A 112 13.06 -1.74 -4.83
CA PRO A 112 14.50 -1.81 -5.09
C PRO A 112 14.83 -2.07 -6.53
N ASP A 113 16.10 -1.94 -6.88
CA ASP A 113 16.58 -2.18 -8.23
C ASP A 113 16.51 -3.64 -8.59
N ALA A 114 16.62 -3.89 -9.88
CA ALA A 114 16.82 -5.23 -10.41
C ALA A 114 15.62 -6.14 -10.17
N LEU A 115 14.46 -5.63 -10.48
CA LEU A 115 13.23 -6.41 -10.43
C LEU A 115 12.77 -6.75 -11.83
N ASP A 116 12.13 -7.89 -11.94
CA ASP A 116 11.60 -8.36 -13.21
C ASP A 116 10.13 -7.99 -13.30
N ALA A 117 9.87 -6.83 -13.90
CA ALA A 117 8.51 -6.33 -13.98
C ALA A 117 7.62 -7.24 -14.81
N ASP A 118 8.17 -7.87 -15.81
CA ASP A 118 7.36 -8.70 -16.70
C ASP A 118 6.86 -9.97 -16.03
N SER A 119 7.50 -10.37 -14.95
CA SER A 119 7.10 -11.57 -14.23
C SER A 119 6.30 -11.25 -12.98
N THR A 120 5.80 -10.04 -12.87
CA THR A 120 5.01 -9.64 -11.73
C THR A 120 3.68 -10.38 -11.72
N GLU A 121 3.30 -10.86 -10.57
CA GLU A 121 2.05 -11.58 -10.38
C GLU A 121 1.22 -10.91 -9.32
N ALA A 122 -0.08 -10.97 -9.49
CA ALA A 122 -1.00 -10.42 -8.51
C ALA A 122 -2.14 -11.41 -8.30
N THR A 123 -2.47 -11.64 -7.04
CA THR A 123 -3.60 -12.49 -6.68
C THR A 123 -4.46 -11.76 -5.68
N TYR A 124 -5.74 -12.06 -5.70
CA TYR A 124 -6.69 -11.46 -4.79
C TYR A 124 -7.47 -12.58 -4.13
N ASP A 125 -7.35 -12.66 -2.81
CA ASP A 125 -7.97 -13.76 -2.08
C ASP A 125 -8.31 -13.28 -0.68
N ASN A 126 -9.50 -13.58 -0.24
CA ASN A 126 -9.96 -13.24 1.12
C ASN A 126 -9.78 -11.77 1.44
N GLY A 127 -10.00 -10.91 0.47
CA GLY A 127 -9.88 -9.48 0.69
C GLY A 127 -8.46 -8.94 0.71
N VAL A 128 -7.48 -9.78 0.43
CA VAL A 128 -6.08 -9.35 0.43
C VAL A 128 -5.54 -9.45 -0.98
N LEU A 129 -5.01 -8.35 -1.45
CA LEU A 129 -4.33 -8.31 -2.74
C LEU A 129 -2.85 -8.54 -2.49
N THR A 130 -2.30 -9.57 -3.12
CA THR A 130 -0.89 -9.89 -3.00
C THR A 130 -0.23 -9.65 -4.33
N ILE A 131 0.81 -8.82 -4.34
CA ILE A 131 1.59 -8.53 -5.53
C ILE A 131 2.99 -9.04 -5.29
N ARG A 132 3.47 -9.86 -6.20
CA ARG A 132 4.80 -10.44 -6.09
C ARG A 132 5.62 -10.01 -7.29
N VAL A 133 6.76 -9.38 -7.04
CA VAL A 133 7.66 -8.91 -8.07
C VAL A 133 8.99 -9.64 -7.89
N PRO A 134 9.32 -10.55 -8.79
CA PRO A 134 10.57 -11.30 -8.64
C PRO A 134 11.78 -10.42 -8.87
N LYS A 135 12.87 -10.77 -8.22
CA LYS A 135 14.15 -10.13 -8.49
C LYS A 135 14.79 -10.79 -9.70
N THR A 136 15.61 -10.02 -10.40
CA THR A 136 16.34 -10.58 -11.53
C THR A 136 17.44 -11.49 -11.01
N GLU A 137 17.95 -12.32 -11.91
CA GLU A 137 19.05 -13.20 -11.54
C GLU A 137 20.28 -12.42 -11.10
N GLU A 138 20.48 -11.29 -11.70
CA GLU A 138 21.59 -10.43 -11.33
C GLU A 138 21.51 -9.99 -9.88
N SER A 139 20.34 -9.60 -9.46
CA SER A 139 20.13 -9.17 -8.09
C SER A 139 20.37 -10.31 -7.11
N THR A 140 19.93 -11.49 -7.48
CA THR A 140 20.10 -12.65 -6.61
C THR A 140 21.57 -13.05 -6.50
N ARG A 141 22.29 -12.95 -7.61
CA ARG A 141 23.68 -13.34 -7.61
C ARG A 141 24.56 -12.45 -6.79
N SER A 142 24.23 -11.18 -6.72
CA SER A 142 25.12 -10.25 -6.07
C SER A 142 25.27 -10.51 -4.59
N GLN A 143 24.52 -11.42 -4.05
CA GLN A 143 24.59 -11.70 -2.64
C GLN A 143 25.61 -12.75 -2.28
N ILE A 144 26.25 -13.30 -3.24
CA ILE A 144 27.10 -14.46 -2.96
C ILE A 144 28.53 -14.11 -2.69
N GLU A 145 28.87 -12.89 -2.84
CA GLU A 145 30.26 -12.51 -2.92
C GLU A 145 30.92 -12.32 -1.62
N ILE A 146 31.12 -13.30 -0.86
CA ILE A 146 31.92 -13.20 0.35
C ILE A 146 33.09 -14.10 0.22
N GLN A 147 34.21 -13.53 0.23
CA GLN A 147 35.39 -14.34 0.04
C GLN A 147 36.40 -14.13 1.13
#